data_117b8608cad401c8a1b80e3020b84389
#
_entry.id   117b8608cad401c8a1b80e3020b84389
#
_cell.length_a   1.000
_cell.length_b   1.000
_cell.length_c   1.000
_cell.angle_alpha   90.00
_cell.angle_beta   90.00
_cell.angle_gamma   90.00
#
_symmetry.space_group_name_H-M   'P 1'
#
loop_
_entity.id
_entity.type
_entity.pdbx_description
1 polymer ?
#
loop_
_entity_poly.entity_id
_entity_poly.type
_entity_poly.pdbx_seq_one_letter_code
_entity_poly.pdbx_strand_id
1 'polypeptide(L)'
;MPLFVCAVGIPPSGVVERLHQHGIKVMNMVGRPRHVEKALAVGVDIICAQGSEGGGHTGEIATLPLIPQIVDAVRGRLNAFGTPVPVVAAGGIFDGRGIAACLRMGASGVWLGTRFLVANESVVAKGYREDVVAAKSEDTTRIEIFSGRPMRVLKTAYTDKWETPEKVAEMQKLLAKGTIPLYEDVKNKEATMADHGRPMSQAIGGISKIQPASEIMADLMAELLAAMETDHIAIKAVAEVQANATAATAARL
;
A
#
# COMPACT_ATOMS: atom_id res chain seq x y z
N MET A 1 -12.09 -15.46 -11.82
CA MET A 1 -13.22 -14.82 -11.11
C MET A 1 -12.96 -13.32 -11.13
N PRO A 2 -13.90 -12.49 -11.58
CA PRO A 2 -13.73 -11.06 -11.63
C PRO A 2 -13.70 -10.46 -10.21
N LEU A 3 -12.89 -9.40 -10.03
CA LEU A 3 -12.72 -8.67 -8.79
C LEU A 3 -12.92 -7.18 -9.04
N PHE A 4 -13.79 -6.56 -8.26
CA PHE A 4 -13.90 -5.10 -8.20
C PHE A 4 -13.06 -4.57 -7.04
N VAL A 5 -12.26 -3.54 -7.28
CA VAL A 5 -11.41 -2.91 -6.26
C VAL A 5 -11.84 -1.47 -6.03
N CYS A 6 -12.22 -1.15 -4.80
CA CYS A 6 -12.50 0.21 -4.35
C CYS A 6 -11.27 0.77 -3.62
N ALA A 7 -10.59 1.73 -4.24
CA ALA A 7 -9.33 2.28 -3.72
C ALA A 7 -9.52 3.47 -2.78
N VAL A 8 -10.60 4.23 -2.90
CA VAL A 8 -10.84 5.46 -2.11
C VAL A 8 -12.25 5.46 -1.54
N GLY A 9 -12.33 5.45 -0.21
CA GLY A 9 -13.60 5.38 0.51
C GLY A 9 -14.13 3.96 0.61
N ILE A 10 -15.42 3.85 0.95
CA ILE A 10 -16.14 2.58 1.06
C ILE A 10 -17.23 2.60 -0.01
N PRO A 11 -17.40 1.53 -0.82
CA PRO A 11 -18.42 1.49 -1.85
C PRO A 11 -19.83 1.50 -1.23
N PRO A 12 -20.83 2.10 -1.89
CA PRO A 12 -22.22 1.99 -1.45
C PRO A 12 -22.69 0.53 -1.43
N SER A 13 -23.52 0.14 -0.45
CA SER A 13 -24.02 -1.24 -0.32
C SER A 13 -24.72 -1.75 -1.59
N GLY A 14 -25.57 -0.93 -2.21
CA GLY A 14 -26.25 -1.30 -3.46
C GLY A 14 -25.30 -1.58 -4.63
N VAL A 15 -24.09 -0.98 -4.65
CA VAL A 15 -23.05 -1.33 -5.64
C VAL A 15 -22.47 -2.70 -5.34
N VAL A 16 -22.17 -2.99 -4.06
CA VAL A 16 -21.65 -4.29 -3.62
C VAL A 16 -22.65 -5.40 -3.92
N GLU A 17 -23.92 -5.22 -3.53
CA GLU A 17 -25.00 -6.16 -3.81
C GLU A 17 -25.13 -6.49 -5.30
N ARG A 18 -25.10 -5.46 -6.15
CA ARG A 18 -25.17 -5.64 -7.60
C ARG A 18 -23.97 -6.41 -8.15
N LEU A 19 -22.78 -6.18 -7.63
CA LEU A 19 -21.57 -6.93 -8.00
C LEU A 19 -21.68 -8.40 -7.60
N HIS A 20 -22.18 -8.67 -6.38
CA HIS A 20 -22.40 -10.03 -5.87
C HIS A 20 -23.43 -10.80 -6.71
N GLN A 21 -24.51 -10.15 -7.16
CA GLN A 21 -25.51 -10.77 -8.06
C GLN A 21 -24.87 -11.29 -9.36
N HIS A 22 -23.72 -10.74 -9.77
CA HIS A 22 -22.97 -11.17 -10.94
C HIS A 22 -21.73 -12.04 -10.58
N GLY A 23 -21.63 -12.52 -9.34
CA GLY A 23 -20.49 -13.34 -8.88
C GLY A 23 -19.16 -12.58 -8.80
N ILE A 24 -19.20 -11.24 -8.75
CA ILE A 24 -18.01 -10.38 -8.68
C ILE A 24 -17.70 -10.11 -7.22
N LYS A 25 -16.48 -10.48 -6.78
CA LYS A 25 -16.01 -10.14 -5.42
C LYS A 25 -15.56 -8.69 -5.33
N VAL A 26 -15.67 -8.14 -4.11
CA VAL A 26 -15.33 -6.75 -3.82
C VAL A 26 -14.17 -6.69 -2.85
N MET A 27 -13.09 -6.01 -3.25
CA MET A 27 -11.97 -5.65 -2.38
C MET A 27 -12.02 -4.16 -2.08
N ASN A 28 -11.82 -3.79 -0.81
CA ASN A 28 -11.73 -2.39 -0.41
C ASN A 28 -10.39 -2.07 0.24
N MET A 29 -9.75 -0.99 -0.21
CA MET A 29 -8.50 -0.49 0.39
C MET A 29 -8.81 0.32 1.65
N VAL A 30 -8.11 -0.01 2.74
CA VAL A 30 -8.26 0.66 4.05
C VAL A 30 -6.89 1.07 4.60
N GLY A 31 -6.82 2.24 5.22
CA GLY A 31 -5.61 2.75 5.86
C GLY A 31 -5.72 2.83 7.38
N ARG A 32 -6.80 2.29 7.99
CA ARG A 32 -7.02 2.30 9.45
C ARG A 32 -7.93 1.13 9.86
N PRO A 33 -7.70 0.50 11.04
CA PRO A 33 -8.54 -0.62 11.53
C PRO A 33 -10.04 -0.28 11.61
N ARG A 34 -10.40 0.92 12.05
CA ARG A 34 -11.80 1.37 12.15
C ARG A 34 -12.57 1.38 10.82
N HIS A 35 -11.86 1.31 9.67
CA HIS A 35 -12.50 1.23 8.35
C HIS A 35 -12.96 -0.19 8.01
N VAL A 36 -12.39 -1.21 8.66
CA VAL A 36 -12.74 -2.63 8.43
C VAL A 36 -14.21 -2.87 8.71
N GLU A 37 -14.71 -2.46 9.88
CA GLU A 37 -16.12 -2.66 10.25
C GLU A 37 -17.09 -2.03 9.24
N LYS A 38 -16.77 -0.81 8.78
CA LYS A 38 -17.58 -0.12 7.77
C LYS A 38 -17.56 -0.83 6.42
N ALA A 39 -16.40 -1.37 6.01
CA ALA A 39 -16.26 -2.11 4.76
C ALA A 39 -17.01 -3.45 4.82
N LEU A 40 -16.87 -4.19 5.91
CA LEU A 40 -17.57 -5.47 6.09
C LEU A 40 -19.10 -5.28 6.21
N ALA A 41 -19.56 -4.20 6.84
CA ALA A 41 -20.99 -3.90 6.98
C ALA A 41 -21.71 -3.69 5.63
N VAL A 42 -21.00 -3.26 4.59
CA VAL A 42 -21.56 -3.12 3.22
C VAL A 42 -21.32 -4.35 2.34
N GLY A 43 -20.73 -5.43 2.89
CA GLY A 43 -20.52 -6.70 2.19
C GLY A 43 -19.19 -6.84 1.45
N VAL A 44 -18.18 -6.02 1.75
CA VAL A 44 -16.82 -6.19 1.16
C VAL A 44 -16.26 -7.55 1.52
N ASP A 45 -15.68 -8.25 0.53
CA ASP A 45 -15.20 -9.63 0.65
C ASP A 45 -13.73 -9.73 1.06
N ILE A 46 -12.91 -8.75 0.65
CA ILE A 46 -11.46 -8.75 0.80
C ILE A 46 -11.04 -7.37 1.33
N ILE A 47 -10.23 -7.33 2.37
CA ILE A 47 -9.66 -6.08 2.89
C ILE A 47 -8.23 -5.92 2.37
N CYS A 48 -7.95 -4.81 1.68
CA CYS A 48 -6.60 -4.43 1.31
C CYS A 48 -6.06 -3.39 2.32
N ALA A 49 -5.12 -3.80 3.15
CA ALA A 49 -4.46 -2.95 4.13
C ALA A 49 -3.32 -2.17 3.47
N GLN A 50 -3.53 -0.88 3.19
CA GLN A 50 -2.53 -0.04 2.54
C GLN A 50 -1.85 0.90 3.54
N GLY A 51 -0.56 0.69 3.77
CA GLY A 51 0.26 1.55 4.61
C GLY A 51 0.59 2.91 3.99
N SER A 52 1.04 3.84 4.83
CA SER A 52 1.35 5.23 4.47
C SER A 52 2.54 5.37 3.52
N GLU A 53 3.36 4.34 3.37
CA GLU A 53 4.46 4.26 2.40
C GLU A 53 3.97 4.09 0.96
N GLY A 54 2.71 3.69 0.76
CA GLY A 54 2.11 3.49 -0.56
C GLY A 54 2.10 4.75 -1.41
N GLY A 55 2.18 4.59 -2.74
CA GLY A 55 1.98 5.68 -3.70
C GLY A 55 0.49 5.99 -3.90
N GLY A 56 0.17 7.24 -4.19
CA GLY A 56 -1.21 7.70 -4.30
C GLY A 56 -1.87 7.92 -2.94
N HIS A 57 -3.18 7.81 -2.88
CA HIS A 57 -3.94 8.05 -1.65
C HIS A 57 -3.60 7.03 -0.56
N THR A 58 -3.24 7.52 0.63
CA THR A 58 -2.84 6.67 1.76
C THR A 58 -3.47 7.13 3.07
N GLY A 59 -3.57 6.18 4.02
CA GLY A 59 -3.78 6.49 5.44
C GLY A 59 -2.51 7.05 6.09
N GLU A 60 -2.49 7.11 7.41
CA GLU A 60 -1.36 7.62 8.21
C GLU A 60 -0.52 6.51 8.81
N ILE A 61 -1.09 5.32 8.95
CA ILE A 61 -0.44 4.19 9.62
C ILE A 61 0.51 3.52 8.63
N ALA A 62 1.75 3.31 9.04
CA ALA A 62 2.75 2.59 8.26
C ALA A 62 2.37 1.12 8.07
N THR A 63 2.89 0.48 7.02
CA THR A 63 2.56 -0.89 6.62
C THR A 63 2.79 -1.90 7.75
N LEU A 64 3.95 -1.82 8.41
CA LEU A 64 4.32 -2.78 9.46
C LEU A 64 3.33 -2.79 10.66
N PRO A 65 2.92 -1.66 11.25
CA PRO A 65 1.92 -1.67 12.33
C PRO A 65 0.48 -1.83 11.82
N LEU A 66 0.17 -1.51 10.55
CA LEU A 66 -1.19 -1.58 10.03
C LEU A 66 -1.64 -3.03 9.78
N ILE A 67 -0.80 -3.84 9.13
CA ILE A 67 -1.18 -5.17 8.68
C ILE A 67 -1.68 -6.06 9.84
N PRO A 68 -0.93 -6.26 10.95
CA PRO A 68 -1.41 -7.12 12.04
C PRO A 68 -2.70 -6.60 12.68
N GLN A 69 -2.88 -5.27 12.80
CA GLN A 69 -4.11 -4.69 13.32
C GLN A 69 -5.32 -4.98 12.42
N ILE A 70 -5.14 -4.97 11.09
CA ILE A 70 -6.22 -5.31 10.15
C ILE A 70 -6.49 -6.81 10.18
N VAL A 71 -5.46 -7.66 10.24
CA VAL A 71 -5.60 -9.12 10.38
C VAL A 71 -6.39 -9.47 11.64
N ASP A 72 -6.09 -8.82 12.76
CA ASP A 72 -6.83 -9.02 14.01
C ASP A 72 -8.28 -8.55 13.89
N ALA A 73 -8.52 -7.42 13.23
CA ALA A 73 -9.88 -6.88 13.05
C ALA A 73 -10.79 -7.76 12.18
N VAL A 74 -10.25 -8.59 11.29
CA VAL A 74 -11.04 -9.52 10.47
C VAL A 74 -11.08 -10.94 11.03
N ARG A 75 -10.37 -11.22 12.13
CA ARG A 75 -10.26 -12.58 12.70
C ARG A 75 -11.66 -13.13 13.06
N GLY A 76 -11.95 -14.34 12.54
CA GLY A 76 -13.24 -15.00 12.75
C GLY A 76 -14.41 -14.41 11.94
N ARG A 77 -14.18 -13.41 11.08
CA ARG A 77 -15.22 -12.82 10.22
C ARG A 77 -15.31 -13.59 8.91
N LEU A 78 -16.53 -13.79 8.43
CA LEU A 78 -16.83 -14.38 7.13
C LEU A 78 -17.31 -13.31 6.16
N ASN A 79 -16.92 -13.43 4.89
CA ASN A 79 -17.44 -12.60 3.81
C ASN A 79 -18.80 -13.10 3.31
N ALA A 80 -19.39 -12.43 2.33
CA ALA A 80 -20.71 -12.78 1.76
C ALA A 80 -20.76 -14.19 1.12
N PHE A 81 -19.59 -14.80 0.82
CA PHE A 81 -19.49 -16.15 0.26
C PHE A 81 -19.20 -17.24 1.32
N GLY A 82 -19.30 -16.90 2.61
CA GLY A 82 -19.11 -17.84 3.72
C GLY A 82 -17.66 -18.27 3.96
N THR A 83 -16.68 -17.55 3.38
CA THR A 83 -15.24 -17.81 3.59
C THR A 83 -14.62 -16.77 4.52
N PRO A 84 -13.55 -17.10 5.27
CA PRO A 84 -12.84 -16.10 6.06
C PRO A 84 -12.42 -14.89 5.20
N VAL A 85 -12.52 -13.69 5.77
CA VAL A 85 -12.16 -12.44 5.08
C VAL A 85 -10.64 -12.40 4.88
N PRO A 86 -10.12 -12.46 3.62
CA PRO A 86 -8.69 -12.35 3.38
C PRO A 86 -8.20 -10.91 3.58
N VAL A 87 -6.96 -10.77 4.06
CA VAL A 87 -6.25 -9.49 4.10
C VAL A 87 -5.16 -9.47 3.03
N VAL A 88 -5.19 -8.47 2.17
CA VAL A 88 -4.13 -8.19 1.19
C VAL A 88 -3.30 -7.03 1.69
N ALA A 89 -1.99 -7.20 1.83
CA ALA A 89 -1.09 -6.15 2.28
C ALA A 89 -0.64 -5.27 1.11
N ALA A 90 -0.60 -3.95 1.30
CA ALA A 90 -0.17 -2.99 0.29
C ALA A 90 0.60 -1.82 0.91
N GLY A 91 1.39 -1.15 0.08
CA GLY A 91 2.19 0.03 0.49
C GLY A 91 3.62 -0.33 0.86
N GLY A 92 4.59 0.24 0.14
CA GLY A 92 6.02 0.08 0.42
C GLY A 92 6.64 -1.29 0.04
N ILE A 93 5.86 -2.24 -0.46
CA ILE A 93 6.32 -3.58 -0.83
C ILE A 93 6.88 -3.54 -2.26
N PHE A 94 8.12 -4.03 -2.46
CA PHE A 94 8.78 -3.99 -3.76
C PHE A 94 9.62 -5.23 -4.08
N ASP A 95 9.91 -6.09 -3.09
CA ASP A 95 10.72 -7.30 -3.22
C ASP A 95 10.09 -8.50 -2.49
N GLY A 96 10.67 -9.69 -2.69
CA GLY A 96 10.20 -10.94 -2.09
C GLY A 96 10.32 -10.98 -0.56
N ARG A 97 11.27 -10.24 0.04
CA ARG A 97 11.43 -10.14 1.50
C ARG A 97 10.25 -9.38 2.12
N GLY A 98 9.82 -8.29 1.46
CA GLY A 98 8.63 -7.54 1.86
C GLY A 98 7.36 -8.39 1.76
N ILE A 99 7.25 -9.24 0.72
CA ILE A 99 6.15 -10.19 0.58
C ILE A 99 6.17 -11.22 1.73
N ALA A 100 7.32 -11.85 2.00
CA ALA A 100 7.47 -12.81 3.08
C ALA A 100 7.08 -12.22 4.44
N ALA A 101 7.53 -11.00 4.74
CA ALA A 101 7.19 -10.29 5.96
C ALA A 101 5.66 -10.07 6.10
N CYS A 102 4.98 -9.63 5.03
CA CYS A 102 3.54 -9.44 5.03
C CYS A 102 2.77 -10.74 5.27
N LEU A 103 3.18 -11.84 4.63
CA LEU A 103 2.59 -13.16 4.85
C LEU A 103 2.79 -13.63 6.30
N ARG A 104 3.97 -13.40 6.90
CA ARG A 104 4.25 -13.70 8.31
C ARG A 104 3.41 -12.87 9.29
N MET A 105 3.03 -11.66 8.92
CA MET A 105 2.10 -10.84 9.70
C MET A 105 0.63 -11.29 9.57
N GLY A 106 0.34 -12.33 8.78
CA GLY A 106 -1.01 -12.90 8.61
C GLY A 106 -1.77 -12.41 7.38
N ALA A 107 -1.13 -11.65 6.49
CA ALA A 107 -1.73 -11.33 5.20
C ALA A 107 -1.89 -12.58 4.32
N SER A 108 -2.97 -12.65 3.53
CA SER A 108 -3.25 -13.74 2.59
C SER A 108 -2.56 -13.51 1.22
N GLY A 109 -2.06 -12.30 0.99
CA GLY A 109 -1.38 -11.91 -0.24
C GLY A 109 -0.95 -10.45 -0.19
N VAL A 110 -0.37 -9.96 -1.29
CA VAL A 110 0.13 -8.60 -1.40
C VAL A 110 -0.40 -7.91 -2.66
N TRP A 111 -0.44 -6.58 -2.62
CA TRP A 111 -0.76 -5.71 -3.76
C TRP A 111 0.43 -4.76 -3.99
N LEU A 112 1.08 -4.89 -5.13
CA LEU A 112 2.21 -4.06 -5.53
C LEU A 112 1.77 -3.05 -6.60
N GLY A 113 2.02 -1.77 -6.35
CA GLY A 113 1.75 -0.69 -7.33
C GLY A 113 3.05 -0.23 -7.99
N THR A 114 3.87 0.52 -7.25
CA THR A 114 5.05 1.23 -7.77
C THR A 114 6.07 0.29 -8.43
N ARG A 115 6.23 -0.96 -7.93
CA ARG A 115 7.11 -1.95 -8.54
C ARG A 115 6.74 -2.25 -10.00
N PHE A 116 5.44 -2.21 -10.33
CA PHE A 116 4.94 -2.45 -11.68
C PHE A 116 4.82 -1.18 -12.54
N LEU A 117 5.04 0.02 -11.98
CA LEU A 117 5.18 1.24 -12.80
C LEU A 117 6.35 1.13 -13.78
N VAL A 118 7.42 0.42 -13.39
CA VAL A 118 8.62 0.19 -14.22
C VAL A 118 8.56 -1.06 -15.08
N ALA A 119 7.40 -1.71 -15.16
CA ALA A 119 7.20 -2.78 -16.14
C ALA A 119 7.22 -2.21 -17.57
N ASN A 120 7.82 -2.95 -18.51
CA ASN A 120 7.83 -2.56 -19.92
C ASN A 120 6.40 -2.36 -20.47
N GLU A 121 5.46 -3.17 -19.98
CA GLU A 121 4.04 -3.17 -20.36
C GLU A 121 3.25 -2.05 -19.69
N SER A 122 3.84 -1.33 -18.72
CA SER A 122 3.15 -0.23 -18.05
C SER A 122 2.84 0.90 -19.03
N VAL A 123 1.60 1.39 -18.97
CA VAL A 123 1.11 2.47 -19.84
C VAL A 123 1.53 3.87 -19.37
N VAL A 124 2.26 3.99 -18.26
CA VAL A 124 2.74 5.29 -17.77
C VAL A 124 3.78 5.88 -18.73
N ALA A 125 3.89 7.21 -18.76
CA ALA A 125 4.86 7.91 -19.59
C ALA A 125 6.30 7.44 -19.29
N LYS A 126 7.14 7.40 -20.33
CA LYS A 126 8.55 6.98 -20.21
C LYS A 126 9.30 7.75 -19.10
N GLY A 127 9.17 9.07 -19.08
CA GLY A 127 9.80 9.91 -18.04
C GLY A 127 9.35 9.57 -16.62
N TYR A 128 8.14 9.05 -16.42
CA TYR A 128 7.67 8.60 -15.11
C TYR A 128 8.44 7.33 -14.64
N ARG A 129 8.68 6.37 -15.54
CA ARG A 129 9.44 5.16 -15.19
C ARG A 129 10.89 5.49 -14.87
N GLU A 130 11.48 6.44 -15.60
CA GLU A 130 12.82 6.95 -15.35
C GLU A 130 12.92 7.62 -13.98
N ASP A 131 11.93 8.43 -13.61
CA ASP A 131 11.87 9.04 -12.28
C ASP A 131 11.79 7.98 -11.16
N VAL A 132 11.00 6.90 -11.34
CA VAL A 132 10.92 5.82 -10.34
C VAL A 132 12.27 5.16 -10.11
N VAL A 133 13.05 4.95 -11.16
CA VAL A 133 14.37 4.29 -11.08
C VAL A 133 15.44 5.23 -10.53
N ALA A 134 15.34 6.54 -10.80
CA ALA A 134 16.32 7.53 -10.38
C ALA A 134 16.13 8.03 -8.95
N ALA A 135 14.88 8.04 -8.45
CA ALA A 135 14.53 8.62 -7.16
C ALA A 135 14.85 7.67 -5.99
N LYS A 136 15.01 8.26 -4.80
CA LYS A 136 15.22 7.56 -3.54
C LYS A 136 13.95 7.59 -2.69
N SER A 137 13.89 6.76 -1.65
CA SER A 137 12.72 6.67 -0.74
C SER A 137 12.33 8.01 -0.13
N GLU A 138 13.31 8.85 0.21
CA GLU A 138 13.13 10.19 0.77
C GLU A 138 12.66 11.25 -0.25
N ASP A 139 12.71 10.95 -1.55
CA ASP A 139 12.26 11.86 -2.61
C ASP A 139 10.74 11.81 -2.80
N THR A 140 9.99 11.25 -1.86
CA THR A 140 8.54 11.28 -1.87
C THR A 140 7.99 12.13 -0.73
N THR A 141 6.89 12.84 -0.99
CA THR A 141 6.13 13.55 0.03
C THR A 141 4.67 13.11 0.04
N ARG A 142 3.99 13.33 1.17
CA ARG A 142 2.56 13.04 1.32
C ARG A 142 1.82 14.35 1.49
N ILE A 143 1.04 14.75 0.49
CA ILE A 143 0.43 16.08 0.37
C ILE A 143 -1.02 16.01 -0.12
N GLU A 144 -1.81 17.05 0.10
CA GLU A 144 -3.25 17.10 -0.20
C GLU A 144 -3.62 17.98 -1.39
N ILE A 145 -2.65 18.68 -1.99
CA ILE A 145 -2.87 19.73 -3.01
C ILE A 145 -3.47 19.24 -4.32
N PHE A 146 -3.47 17.93 -4.59
CA PHE A 146 -3.90 17.35 -5.86
C PHE A 146 -5.35 16.86 -5.87
N SER A 147 -5.90 16.49 -4.70
CA SER A 147 -7.22 15.87 -4.60
C SER A 147 -7.99 16.25 -3.32
N GLY A 148 -7.40 17.05 -2.45
CA GLY A 148 -7.95 17.34 -1.13
C GLY A 148 -7.89 16.18 -0.16
N ARG A 149 -7.14 15.12 -0.50
CA ARG A 149 -6.89 13.98 0.36
C ARG A 149 -5.41 13.64 0.37
N PRO A 150 -4.86 13.17 1.50
CA PRO A 150 -3.46 12.81 1.57
C PRO A 150 -3.08 11.77 0.51
N MET A 151 -2.11 12.09 -0.32
CA MET A 151 -1.53 11.16 -1.28
C MET A 151 -0.01 11.31 -1.33
N ARG A 152 0.69 10.18 -1.50
CA ARG A 152 2.13 10.17 -1.66
C ARG A 152 2.52 10.28 -3.13
N VAL A 153 3.38 11.24 -3.41
CA VAL A 153 3.89 11.56 -4.75
C VAL A 153 5.40 11.82 -4.71
N LEU A 154 6.02 11.83 -5.89
CA LEU A 154 7.39 12.34 -6.05
C LEU A 154 7.45 13.82 -5.65
N LYS A 155 8.48 14.22 -4.91
CA LYS A 155 8.78 15.63 -4.63
C LYS A 155 9.15 16.36 -5.92
N THR A 156 8.67 17.57 -6.05
CA THR A 156 8.94 18.48 -7.15
C THR A 156 9.01 19.90 -6.60
N ALA A 157 9.55 20.85 -7.36
CA ALA A 157 9.53 22.26 -6.97
C ALA A 157 8.11 22.76 -6.68
N TYR A 158 7.08 22.19 -7.34
CA TYR A 158 5.69 22.51 -7.05
C TYR A 158 5.23 21.97 -5.70
N THR A 159 5.55 20.74 -5.33
CA THR A 159 5.22 20.21 -4.00
C THR A 159 5.94 20.95 -2.89
N ASP A 160 7.23 21.27 -3.10
CA ASP A 160 8.05 21.97 -2.10
C ASP A 160 7.50 23.38 -1.80
N LYS A 161 6.98 24.08 -2.84
CA LYS A 161 6.27 25.35 -2.67
C LYS A 161 5.14 25.25 -1.63
N TRP A 162 4.44 24.11 -1.57
CA TRP A 162 3.26 23.88 -0.73
C TRP A 162 3.60 23.30 0.66
N GLU A 163 4.87 23.03 0.95
CA GLU A 163 5.32 22.54 2.27
C GLU A 163 5.70 23.67 3.24
N THR A 164 5.71 24.94 2.81
CA THR A 164 5.97 26.07 3.73
C THR A 164 4.80 26.30 4.67
N PRO A 165 5.03 26.79 5.92
CA PRO A 165 3.94 27.02 6.88
C PRO A 165 2.82 27.90 6.34
N GLU A 166 3.14 28.95 5.57
CA GLU A 166 2.19 29.88 4.98
C GLU A 166 1.32 29.16 3.95
N LYS A 167 1.95 28.34 3.06
CA LYS A 167 1.24 27.60 2.01
C LYS A 167 0.44 26.42 2.58
N VAL A 168 0.88 25.78 3.66
CA VAL A 168 0.09 24.79 4.40
C VAL A 168 -1.18 25.43 4.96
N ALA A 169 -1.09 26.63 5.56
CA ALA A 169 -2.26 27.35 6.05
C ALA A 169 -3.21 27.79 4.92
N GLU A 170 -2.67 28.19 3.76
CA GLU A 170 -3.43 28.50 2.56
C GLU A 170 -4.15 27.27 2.02
N MET A 171 -3.45 26.14 1.87
CA MET A 171 -4.01 24.85 1.45
C MET A 171 -5.21 24.47 2.30
N GLN A 172 -5.07 24.54 3.65
CA GLN A 172 -6.18 24.23 4.56
C GLN A 172 -7.40 25.12 4.36
N LYS A 173 -7.17 26.44 4.11
CA LYS A 173 -8.27 27.40 3.81
C LYS A 173 -8.96 27.08 2.47
N LEU A 174 -8.20 26.70 1.45
CA LEU A 174 -8.75 26.30 0.16
C LEU A 174 -9.57 25.02 0.28
N LEU A 175 -9.01 23.99 0.91
CA LEU A 175 -9.69 22.71 1.12
C LEU A 175 -10.97 22.84 1.94
N ALA A 176 -10.98 23.70 2.97
CA ALA A 176 -12.17 24.00 3.75
C ALA A 176 -13.31 24.63 2.92
N LYS A 177 -12.96 25.30 1.80
CA LYS A 177 -13.92 25.84 0.81
C LYS A 177 -14.26 24.83 -0.30
N GLY A 178 -13.74 23.61 -0.24
CA GLY A 178 -13.90 22.62 -1.32
C GLY A 178 -13.06 22.89 -2.56
N THR A 179 -12.08 23.77 -2.47
CA THR A 179 -11.20 24.15 -3.59
C THR A 179 -9.90 23.36 -3.52
N ILE A 180 -9.54 22.71 -4.62
CA ILE A 180 -8.27 21.97 -4.73
C ILE A 180 -7.15 22.94 -5.11
N PRO A 181 -6.05 23.04 -4.34
CA PRO A 181 -4.98 24.00 -4.59
C PRO A 181 -4.43 24.00 -6.01
N LEU A 182 -4.11 22.80 -6.57
CA LEU A 182 -3.61 22.72 -7.94
C LEU A 182 -4.59 23.36 -8.95
N TYR A 183 -5.88 23.11 -8.83
CA TYR A 183 -6.86 23.67 -9.78
C TYR A 183 -7.01 25.17 -9.63
N GLU A 184 -6.86 25.72 -8.43
CA GLU A 184 -6.84 27.17 -8.22
C GLU A 184 -5.58 27.79 -8.83
N ASP A 185 -4.40 27.20 -8.61
CA ASP A 185 -3.14 27.65 -9.21
C ASP A 185 -3.19 27.57 -10.75
N VAL A 186 -3.76 26.51 -11.32
CA VAL A 186 -3.96 26.40 -12.79
C VAL A 186 -4.88 27.49 -13.32
N LYS A 187 -5.98 27.76 -12.64
CA LYS A 187 -6.91 28.86 -12.99
C LYS A 187 -6.22 30.22 -12.95
N ASN A 188 -5.36 30.43 -11.97
CA ASN A 188 -4.60 31.69 -11.79
C ASN A 188 -3.34 31.74 -12.68
N LYS A 189 -3.06 30.71 -13.49
CA LYS A 189 -1.86 30.57 -14.35
C LYS A 189 -0.54 30.51 -13.57
N GLU A 190 -0.59 30.06 -12.30
CA GLU A 190 0.57 29.84 -11.44
C GLU A 190 1.11 28.41 -11.52
N ALA A 191 0.33 27.50 -12.11
CA ALA A 191 0.69 26.09 -12.37
C ALA A 191 0.01 25.60 -13.66
N THR A 192 0.35 24.38 -14.06
CA THR A 192 -0.25 23.67 -15.18
C THR A 192 -0.69 22.27 -14.75
N MET A 193 -1.47 21.57 -15.55
CA MET A 193 -1.82 20.16 -15.26
C MET A 193 -0.60 19.23 -15.34
N ALA A 194 0.52 19.64 -15.92
CA ALA A 194 1.78 18.91 -15.88
C ALA A 194 2.41 18.86 -14.48
N ASP A 195 2.03 19.81 -13.60
CA ASP A 195 2.47 19.86 -12.19
C ASP A 195 1.70 18.87 -11.30
N HIS A 196 0.70 18.17 -11.84
CA HIS A 196 -0.02 17.12 -11.12
C HIS A 196 0.95 16.05 -10.65
N GLY A 197 0.89 15.73 -9.34
CA GLY A 197 1.82 14.80 -8.70
C GLY A 197 1.87 13.42 -9.34
N ARG A 198 3.07 12.84 -9.40
CA ARG A 198 3.31 11.47 -9.85
C ARG A 198 3.23 10.51 -8.66
N PRO A 199 2.14 9.73 -8.51
CA PRO A 199 1.99 8.82 -7.38
C PRO A 199 3.05 7.72 -7.40
N MET A 200 3.89 7.67 -6.38
CA MET A 200 4.85 6.58 -6.18
C MET A 200 5.14 6.39 -4.70
N SER A 201 5.42 5.15 -4.30
CA SER A 201 5.67 4.76 -2.92
C SER A 201 7.12 5.01 -2.51
N GLN A 202 7.39 4.97 -1.21
CA GLN A 202 8.78 4.94 -0.69
C GLN A 202 9.57 3.70 -1.14
N ALA A 203 8.91 2.70 -1.72
CA ALA A 203 9.55 1.54 -2.34
C ALA A 203 10.51 1.92 -3.50
N ILE A 204 10.39 3.13 -4.07
CA ILE A 204 11.23 3.57 -5.20
C ILE A 204 12.72 3.43 -4.92
N GLY A 205 13.16 3.68 -3.69
CA GLY A 205 14.58 3.52 -3.32
C GLY A 205 15.14 2.10 -3.45
N GLY A 206 14.27 1.09 -3.58
CA GLY A 206 14.66 -0.31 -3.85
C GLY A 206 14.41 -0.78 -5.28
N ILE A 207 13.91 0.11 -6.17
CA ILE A 207 13.54 -0.22 -7.55
C ILE A 207 14.57 0.40 -8.51
N SER A 208 15.43 -0.41 -9.12
CA SER A 208 16.55 0.05 -9.93
C SER A 208 16.49 -0.33 -11.41
N LYS A 209 15.45 -1.06 -11.85
CA LYS A 209 15.38 -1.59 -13.22
C LYS A 209 13.99 -1.43 -13.83
N ILE A 210 13.98 -1.05 -15.11
CA ILE A 210 12.83 -1.19 -16.01
C ILE A 210 12.97 -2.56 -16.68
N GLN A 211 11.97 -3.43 -16.56
CA GLN A 211 12.04 -4.81 -17.08
C GLN A 211 10.63 -5.35 -17.40
N PRO A 212 10.50 -6.45 -18.14
CA PRO A 212 9.20 -7.08 -18.38
C PRO A 212 8.50 -7.47 -17.07
N ALA A 213 7.17 -7.37 -17.04
CA ALA A 213 6.36 -7.77 -15.88
C ALA A 213 6.58 -9.23 -15.48
N SER A 214 6.82 -10.11 -16.46
CA SER A 214 7.15 -11.52 -16.23
C SER A 214 8.47 -11.71 -15.45
N GLU A 215 9.49 -10.90 -15.75
CA GLU A 215 10.75 -10.92 -15.02
C GLU A 215 10.57 -10.36 -13.59
N ILE A 216 9.80 -9.27 -13.44
CA ILE A 216 9.45 -8.75 -12.11
C ILE A 216 8.80 -9.85 -11.27
N MET A 217 7.85 -10.58 -11.83
CA MET A 217 7.19 -11.69 -11.11
C MET A 217 8.14 -12.82 -10.77
N ALA A 218 9.04 -13.19 -11.69
CA ALA A 218 10.04 -14.24 -11.44
C ALA A 218 11.00 -13.84 -10.31
N ASP A 219 11.52 -12.60 -10.35
CA ASP A 219 12.40 -12.05 -9.31
C ASP A 219 11.71 -12.06 -7.94
N LEU A 220 10.47 -11.53 -7.86
CA LEU A 220 9.68 -11.48 -6.63
C LEU A 220 9.44 -12.87 -6.02
N MET A 221 9.15 -13.87 -6.87
CA MET A 221 8.91 -15.24 -6.41
C MET A 221 10.21 -15.91 -5.95
N ALA A 222 11.33 -15.73 -6.67
CA ALA A 222 12.63 -16.26 -6.27
C ALA A 222 13.09 -15.68 -4.92
N GLU A 223 12.98 -14.36 -4.76
CA GLU A 223 13.32 -13.66 -3.52
C GLU A 223 12.39 -14.08 -2.35
N LEU A 224 11.09 -14.26 -2.61
CA LEU A 224 10.14 -14.74 -1.62
C LEU A 224 10.53 -16.14 -1.11
N LEU A 225 10.81 -17.06 -2.03
CA LEU A 225 11.19 -18.43 -1.67
C LEU A 225 12.50 -18.43 -0.85
N ALA A 226 13.51 -17.67 -1.27
CA ALA A 226 14.77 -17.52 -0.55
C ALA A 226 14.57 -16.94 0.86
N ALA A 227 13.70 -15.94 1.02
CA ALA A 227 13.39 -15.34 2.31
C ALA A 227 12.67 -16.35 3.24
N MET A 228 11.75 -17.14 2.71
CA MET A 228 11.04 -18.16 3.49
C MET A 228 11.96 -19.32 3.92
N GLU A 229 12.94 -19.70 3.10
CA GLU A 229 13.94 -20.70 3.44
C GLU A 229 14.87 -20.20 4.57
N THR A 230 15.31 -18.95 4.50
CA THR A 230 16.10 -18.30 5.55
C THR A 230 15.35 -18.25 6.88
N ASP A 231 14.08 -17.95 6.87
CA ASP A 231 13.21 -17.94 8.06
C ASP A 231 13.16 -19.34 8.71
N HIS A 232 13.04 -20.39 7.90
CA HIS A 232 13.01 -21.76 8.40
C HIS A 232 14.31 -22.12 9.15
N ILE A 233 15.45 -21.74 8.61
CA ILE A 233 16.77 -21.94 9.23
C ILE A 233 16.87 -21.17 10.55
N ALA A 234 16.46 -19.91 10.57
CA ALA A 234 16.51 -19.08 11.76
C ALA A 234 15.61 -19.61 12.89
N ILE A 235 14.38 -20.04 12.57
CA ILE A 235 13.44 -20.64 13.53
C ILE A 235 14.04 -21.93 14.14
N LYS A 236 14.65 -22.77 13.31
CA LYS A 236 15.31 -24.00 13.78
C LYS A 236 16.46 -23.69 14.73
N ALA A 237 17.31 -22.72 14.41
CA ALA A 237 18.42 -22.30 15.28
C ALA A 237 17.92 -21.76 16.64
N VAL A 238 16.87 -20.96 16.67
CA VAL A 238 16.25 -20.45 17.91
C VAL A 238 15.70 -21.60 18.76
N ALA A 239 15.01 -22.57 18.14
CA ALA A 239 14.48 -23.74 18.84
C ALA A 239 15.59 -24.58 19.47
N GLU A 240 16.71 -24.78 18.78
CA GLU A 240 17.89 -25.47 19.31
C GLU A 240 18.51 -24.75 20.52
N VAL A 241 18.63 -23.41 20.45
CA VAL A 241 19.11 -22.59 21.58
C VAL A 241 18.18 -22.70 22.78
N GLN A 242 16.86 -22.63 22.56
CA GLN A 242 15.88 -22.81 23.65
C GLN A 242 15.95 -24.22 24.30
N ALA A 243 16.05 -25.26 23.49
CA ALA A 243 16.17 -26.63 23.98
C ALA A 243 17.43 -26.82 24.83
N ASN A 244 18.58 -26.26 24.39
CA ASN A 244 19.83 -26.32 25.12
C ASN A 244 19.77 -25.56 26.44
N ALA A 245 19.14 -24.37 26.46
CA ALA A 245 18.95 -23.57 27.68
C ALA A 245 18.07 -24.31 28.71
N THR A 246 17.00 -24.96 28.26
CA THR A 246 16.10 -25.73 29.12
C THR A 246 16.83 -26.96 29.72
N ALA A 247 17.60 -27.67 28.90
CA ALA A 247 18.40 -28.80 29.35
C ALA A 247 19.48 -28.40 30.41
N ALA A 248 20.15 -27.26 30.18
CA ALA A 248 21.13 -26.72 31.11
C ALA A 248 20.51 -26.31 32.46
N THR A 249 19.28 -25.81 32.46
CA THR A 249 18.54 -25.44 33.66
C THR A 249 18.10 -26.68 34.44
N ALA A 250 17.61 -27.72 33.74
CA ALA A 250 17.23 -28.99 34.37
C ALA A 250 18.42 -29.75 34.99
N ALA A 251 19.61 -29.62 34.42
CA ALA A 251 20.83 -30.22 34.95
C ALA A 251 21.42 -29.55 36.21
N ARG A 252 20.92 -28.37 36.57
CA ARG A 252 21.33 -27.58 37.75
C ARG A 252 20.38 -27.71 38.95
N LEU A 253 19.24 -28.34 38.74
CA LEU A 253 18.25 -28.74 39.77
C LEU A 253 18.43 -30.17 40.20
#